data_6c3fc1e5c398219db9cc346e9c0227ed
#
_entry.id   6c3fc1e5c398219db9cc346e9c0227ed
#
_cell.length_a   1.000
_cell.length_b   1.000
_cell.length_c   1.000
_cell.angle_alpha   90.00
_cell.angle_beta   90.00
_cell.angle_gamma   90.00
#
_symmetry.space_group_name_H-M   'P 1'
#
loop_
_entity.id
_entity.type
_entity.pdbx_description
1 polymer ?
#
loop_
_entity_poly.entity_id
_entity_poly.type
_entity_poly.pdbx_seq_one_letter_code
_entity_poly.pdbx_strand_id
1 'polypeptide(L)'
;EATKILDEKTDFGGYSPSNYGDKYYGFINAKDALCKSLNVPAVKIAESLGSEKIRYYAKKSGVEYTNDDLSVALGNLSGGITIFQLASAYSPFSRGGDYTDYSLIDKIVSPKGKVIYEAKETYEKVFSRGTCDVINDMLYETAKSGTAKKLNTQPFAYCAKTGTGGNKNGNTDAYCVAYTPDYTVVVWLGNADGSVMPNGVSGGTYPAAIARDALSALYKNSSPENFALSDEVVKV
;
A
#
# COMPACT_ATOMS: atom_id res chain seq x y z
N GLU A 1 -8.78 14.21 -1.85
CA GLU A 1 -7.82 14.28 -0.73
C GLU A 1 -8.20 15.30 0.34
N ALA A 2 -8.85 16.42 -0.02
CA ALA A 2 -9.27 17.49 0.89
C ALA A 2 -10.52 17.15 1.75
N THR A 3 -11.19 16.02 1.48
CA THR A 3 -12.37 15.58 2.25
C THR A 3 -12.04 15.54 3.73
N LYS A 4 -12.82 16.26 4.53
CA LYS A 4 -12.67 16.27 6.00
C LYS A 4 -13.40 15.10 6.63
N ILE A 5 -12.72 14.41 7.53
CA ILE A 5 -13.20 13.24 8.27
C ILE A 5 -13.02 13.55 9.75
N LEU A 6 -14.02 13.27 10.56
CA LEU A 6 -13.91 13.44 12.02
C LEU A 6 -13.21 12.23 12.63
N ASP A 7 -12.00 12.45 13.13
CA ASP A 7 -11.18 11.45 13.83
C ASP A 7 -11.41 11.55 15.34
N GLU A 8 -12.22 10.66 15.87
CA GLU A 8 -12.60 10.56 17.29
C GLU A 8 -12.88 9.11 17.66
N LYS A 9 -12.90 8.77 18.93
CA LYS A 9 -13.34 7.43 19.36
C LYS A 9 -14.74 7.14 18.82
N THR A 10 -14.84 6.07 18.03
CA THR A 10 -16.07 5.68 17.36
C THR A 10 -16.29 4.18 17.52
N ASP A 11 -17.52 3.79 17.86
CA ASP A 11 -17.99 2.41 17.80
C ASP A 11 -18.80 2.19 16.52
N PHE A 12 -18.44 1.15 15.78
CA PHE A 12 -19.06 0.74 14.52
C PHE A 12 -19.88 -0.54 14.72
N GLY A 13 -20.86 -0.50 15.61
CA GLY A 13 -21.71 -1.64 15.89
C GLY A 13 -20.98 -2.79 16.59
N GLY A 14 -20.16 -2.46 17.59
CA GLY A 14 -19.35 -3.40 18.37
C GLY A 14 -17.89 -3.53 17.90
N TYR A 15 -17.51 -2.89 16.78
CA TYR A 15 -16.12 -2.76 16.35
C TYR A 15 -15.60 -1.36 16.66
N SER A 16 -14.68 -1.25 17.61
CA SER A 16 -14.13 0.03 18.10
C SER A 16 -12.61 0.11 17.85
N PRO A 17 -12.17 0.43 16.61
CA PRO A 17 -10.76 0.60 16.33
C PRO A 17 -10.20 1.84 17.04
N SER A 18 -8.96 1.76 17.51
CA SER A 18 -8.24 2.92 18.02
C SER A 18 -7.08 3.30 17.11
N ASN A 19 -6.72 4.57 17.11
CA ASN A 19 -5.49 5.04 16.48
C ASN A 19 -4.27 4.66 17.33
N TYR A 20 -3.10 4.60 16.72
CA TYR A 20 -1.87 4.32 17.42
C TYR A 20 -1.64 5.32 18.59
N GLY A 21 -1.40 4.77 19.78
CA GLY A 21 -1.23 5.56 21.00
C GLY A 21 -2.51 6.23 21.51
N ASP A 22 -3.68 5.79 21.05
CA ASP A 22 -5.01 6.30 21.45
C ASP A 22 -5.17 7.83 21.24
N LYS A 23 -4.56 8.33 20.13
CA LYS A 23 -4.56 9.77 19.78
C LYS A 23 -5.56 10.06 18.68
N TYR A 24 -6.34 11.11 18.86
CA TYR A 24 -7.37 11.56 17.92
C TYR A 24 -7.17 13.03 17.58
N TYR A 25 -7.49 13.41 16.34
CA TYR A 25 -7.13 14.70 15.76
C TYR A 25 -8.32 15.60 15.42
N GLY A 26 -9.57 15.15 15.71
CA GLY A 26 -10.76 15.89 15.32
C GLY A 26 -10.94 15.92 13.79
N PHE A 27 -11.38 17.05 13.24
CA PHE A 27 -11.54 17.17 11.79
C PHE A 27 -10.18 17.19 11.09
N ILE A 28 -9.88 16.13 10.32
CA ILE A 28 -8.66 15.96 9.55
C ILE A 28 -9.01 15.66 8.07
N ASN A 29 -8.18 16.08 7.13
CA ASN A 29 -8.40 15.73 5.73
C ASN A 29 -7.91 14.30 5.43
N ALA A 30 -8.40 13.70 4.33
CA ALA A 30 -8.08 12.33 3.95
C ALA A 30 -6.57 12.12 3.70
N LYS A 31 -5.88 13.10 3.14
CA LYS A 31 -4.43 13.06 2.90
C LYS A 31 -3.65 12.92 4.20
N ASP A 32 -3.92 13.80 5.16
CA ASP A 32 -3.24 13.77 6.45
C ASP A 32 -3.59 12.51 7.26
N ALA A 33 -4.85 12.03 7.16
CA ALA A 33 -5.27 10.79 7.78
C ALA A 33 -4.50 9.58 7.23
N LEU A 34 -4.32 9.50 5.90
CA LEU A 34 -3.54 8.45 5.25
C LEU A 34 -2.05 8.57 5.59
N CYS A 35 -1.50 9.79 5.56
CA CYS A 35 -0.11 10.09 5.91
C CYS A 35 0.25 9.64 7.33
N LYS A 36 -0.65 9.88 8.29
CA LYS A 36 -0.53 9.44 9.68
C LYS A 36 -0.95 7.99 9.90
N SER A 37 -1.53 7.35 8.88
CA SER A 37 -2.06 5.97 8.96
C SER A 37 -3.10 5.82 10.09
N LEU A 38 -4.08 6.74 10.15
CA LEU A 38 -5.12 6.73 11.18
C LEU A 38 -6.17 5.65 10.88
N ASN A 39 -6.50 4.88 11.91
CA ASN A 39 -7.43 3.75 11.78
C ASN A 39 -8.89 4.22 11.69
N VAL A 40 -9.32 5.11 12.57
CA VAL A 40 -10.74 5.53 12.63
C VAL A 40 -11.17 6.22 11.33
N PRO A 41 -10.44 7.17 10.74
CA PRO A 41 -10.80 7.73 9.44
C PRO A 41 -10.86 6.69 8.32
N ALA A 42 -9.95 5.70 8.29
CA ALA A 42 -9.98 4.63 7.30
C ALA A 42 -11.25 3.79 7.41
N VAL A 43 -11.63 3.42 8.64
CA VAL A 43 -12.86 2.64 8.89
C VAL A 43 -14.11 3.46 8.58
N LYS A 44 -14.16 4.75 8.88
CA LYS A 44 -15.29 5.65 8.50
C LYS A 44 -15.47 5.73 6.98
N ILE A 45 -14.38 5.80 6.22
CA ILE A 45 -14.43 5.77 4.76
C ILE A 45 -14.97 4.41 4.28
N ALA A 46 -14.45 3.31 4.83
CA ALA A 46 -14.89 1.97 4.47
C ALA A 46 -16.36 1.74 4.75
N GLU A 47 -16.85 2.16 5.91
CA GLU A 47 -18.28 2.11 6.28
C GLU A 47 -19.14 2.88 5.26
N SER A 48 -18.71 4.08 4.88
CA SER A 48 -19.45 4.92 3.91
C SER A 48 -19.45 4.33 2.49
N LEU A 49 -18.42 3.57 2.11
CA LEU A 49 -18.33 2.92 0.79
C LEU A 49 -19.14 1.63 0.71
N GLY A 50 -19.23 0.89 1.83
CA GLY A 50 -19.82 -0.43 1.91
C GLY A 50 -18.88 -1.54 1.46
N SER A 51 -19.06 -2.73 2.05
CA SER A 51 -18.19 -3.90 1.84
C SER A 51 -18.16 -4.39 0.39
N GLU A 52 -19.28 -4.36 -0.32
CA GLU A 52 -19.36 -4.79 -1.73
C GLU A 52 -18.42 -3.99 -2.64
N LYS A 53 -18.41 -2.65 -2.50
CA LYS A 53 -17.55 -1.79 -3.32
C LYS A 53 -16.08 -2.02 -3.00
N ILE A 54 -15.74 -2.16 -1.71
CA ILE A 54 -14.36 -2.45 -1.29
C ILE A 54 -13.91 -3.78 -1.87
N ARG A 55 -14.71 -4.82 -1.74
CA ARG A 55 -14.44 -6.15 -2.29
C ARG A 55 -14.28 -6.14 -3.82
N TYR A 56 -15.14 -5.39 -4.52
CA TYR A 56 -15.06 -5.25 -5.97
C TYR A 56 -13.69 -4.71 -6.42
N TYR A 57 -13.25 -3.58 -5.83
CA TYR A 57 -11.96 -2.99 -6.21
C TYR A 57 -10.76 -3.80 -5.71
N ALA A 58 -10.85 -4.43 -4.54
CA ALA A 58 -9.83 -5.34 -4.04
C ALA A 58 -9.62 -6.50 -5.02
N LYS A 59 -10.71 -7.17 -5.42
CA LYS A 59 -10.66 -8.27 -6.41
C LYS A 59 -10.08 -7.83 -7.74
N LYS A 60 -10.48 -6.67 -8.26
CA LYS A 60 -9.90 -6.09 -9.49
C LYS A 60 -8.41 -5.77 -9.37
N SER A 61 -7.92 -5.56 -8.16
CA SER A 61 -6.50 -5.36 -7.85
C SER A 61 -5.78 -6.66 -7.44
N GLY A 62 -6.36 -7.84 -7.72
CA GLY A 62 -5.77 -9.14 -7.41
C GLY A 62 -5.80 -9.54 -5.94
N VAL A 63 -6.60 -8.86 -5.10
CA VAL A 63 -6.73 -9.15 -3.68
C VAL A 63 -8.09 -9.78 -3.39
N GLU A 64 -8.07 -11.05 -2.97
CA GLU A 64 -9.28 -11.77 -2.57
C GLU A 64 -9.26 -12.07 -1.08
N TYR A 65 -10.41 -11.89 -0.42
CA TYR A 65 -10.62 -12.19 0.99
C TYR A 65 -12.09 -12.56 1.22
N THR A 66 -12.39 -13.22 2.34
CA THR A 66 -13.75 -13.73 2.62
C THR A 66 -14.45 -13.07 3.80
N ASN A 67 -13.70 -12.43 4.72
CA ASN A 67 -14.33 -11.69 5.81
C ASN A 67 -15.06 -10.44 5.29
N ASP A 68 -16.15 -10.05 5.96
CA ASP A 68 -17.03 -8.96 5.52
C ASP A 68 -17.24 -7.92 6.65
N ASP A 69 -16.23 -7.75 7.46
CA ASP A 69 -16.22 -6.79 8.56
C ASP A 69 -15.33 -5.58 8.25
N LEU A 70 -15.52 -4.48 8.98
CA LEU A 70 -14.83 -3.23 8.75
C LEU A 70 -13.30 -3.29 9.04
N SER A 71 -12.80 -4.36 9.66
CA SER A 71 -11.36 -4.51 9.89
C SER A 71 -10.56 -4.67 8.60
N VAL A 72 -11.21 -5.04 7.49
CA VAL A 72 -10.64 -5.03 6.14
C VAL A 72 -10.03 -3.67 5.78
N ALA A 73 -10.63 -2.58 6.24
CA ALA A 73 -10.11 -1.22 6.03
C ALA A 73 -8.71 -1.01 6.65
N LEU A 74 -8.33 -1.84 7.60
CA LEU A 74 -7.03 -1.82 8.28
C LEU A 74 -6.10 -2.92 7.80
N GLY A 75 -6.51 -3.68 6.76
CA GLY A 75 -5.71 -4.74 6.17
C GLY A 75 -5.88 -6.12 6.86
N ASN A 76 -6.89 -6.29 7.70
CA ASN A 76 -7.21 -7.61 8.27
C ASN A 76 -7.96 -8.45 7.23
N LEU A 77 -7.21 -9.15 6.39
CA LEU A 77 -7.73 -10.00 5.33
C LEU A 77 -7.71 -11.47 5.77
N SER A 78 -8.86 -12.13 5.68
CA SER A 78 -8.92 -13.58 5.88
C SER A 78 -8.08 -14.31 4.84
N GLY A 79 -7.15 -15.16 5.28
CA GLY A 79 -6.19 -15.84 4.43
C GLY A 79 -4.89 -15.07 4.20
N GLY A 80 -4.80 -13.82 4.64
CA GLY A 80 -3.60 -12.98 4.47
C GLY A 80 -3.39 -12.53 3.02
N ILE A 81 -2.20 -12.01 2.75
CA ILE A 81 -1.77 -11.58 1.42
C ILE A 81 -0.28 -11.89 1.24
N THR A 82 0.11 -12.40 0.09
CA THR A 82 1.53 -12.58 -0.25
C THR A 82 2.17 -11.26 -0.66
N ILE A 83 3.49 -11.16 -0.53
CA ILE A 83 4.23 -9.97 -0.98
C ILE A 83 4.09 -9.74 -2.49
N PHE A 84 3.95 -10.80 -3.29
CA PHE A 84 3.71 -10.70 -4.73
C PHE A 84 2.33 -10.14 -5.05
N GLN A 85 1.27 -10.63 -4.40
CA GLN A 85 -0.07 -10.07 -4.54
C GLN A 85 -0.11 -8.60 -4.10
N LEU A 86 0.58 -8.26 -2.99
CA LEU A 86 0.64 -6.89 -2.52
C LEU A 86 1.37 -5.98 -3.51
N ALA A 87 2.48 -6.44 -4.13
CA ALA A 87 3.18 -5.70 -5.16
C ALA A 87 2.28 -5.45 -6.39
N SER A 88 1.59 -6.49 -6.87
CA SER A 88 0.64 -6.37 -7.99
C SER A 88 -0.54 -5.44 -7.66
N ALA A 89 -1.07 -5.50 -6.42
CA ALA A 89 -2.18 -4.64 -6.00
C ALA A 89 -1.83 -3.15 -5.98
N TYR A 90 -0.55 -2.80 -5.82
CA TYR A 90 -0.08 -1.42 -5.90
C TYR A 90 0.29 -0.98 -7.32
N SER A 91 0.46 -1.92 -8.28
CA SER A 91 0.86 -1.61 -9.65
C SER A 91 -0.08 -0.64 -10.39
N PRO A 92 -1.43 -0.62 -10.16
CA PRO A 92 -2.29 0.34 -10.82
C PRO A 92 -1.92 1.79 -10.52
N PHE A 93 -1.41 2.11 -9.33
CA PHE A 93 -1.07 3.47 -8.95
C PHE A 93 0.14 4.00 -9.72
N SER A 94 1.15 3.18 -10.01
CA SER A 94 2.30 3.55 -10.82
C SER A 94 2.01 3.54 -12.32
N ARG A 95 0.97 2.78 -12.75
CA ARG A 95 0.61 2.55 -14.17
C ARG A 95 -0.64 3.31 -14.62
N GLY A 96 -1.03 4.37 -13.91
CA GLY A 96 -2.18 5.19 -14.28
C GLY A 96 -3.53 4.46 -14.23
N GLY A 97 -3.65 3.41 -13.40
CA GLY A 97 -4.86 2.65 -13.13
C GLY A 97 -4.93 1.25 -13.74
N ASP A 98 -3.89 0.81 -14.43
CA ASP A 98 -3.83 -0.50 -15.07
C ASP A 98 -3.21 -1.55 -14.13
N TYR A 99 -4.00 -2.56 -13.76
CA TYR A 99 -3.55 -3.73 -13.02
C TYR A 99 -2.92 -4.76 -13.96
N THR A 100 -1.86 -5.39 -13.52
CA THR A 100 -1.32 -6.61 -14.12
C THR A 100 -0.97 -7.60 -13.02
N ASP A 101 -1.23 -8.88 -13.26
CA ASP A 101 -0.79 -9.92 -12.34
C ASP A 101 0.74 -10.12 -12.44
N TYR A 102 1.34 -10.60 -11.36
CA TYR A 102 2.77 -10.89 -11.37
C TYR A 102 3.10 -12.17 -12.13
N SER A 103 4.25 -12.21 -12.77
CA SER A 103 4.84 -13.42 -13.30
C SER A 103 6.25 -13.63 -12.72
N LEU A 104 6.52 -14.84 -12.25
CA LEU A 104 7.86 -15.22 -11.75
C LEU A 104 8.74 -15.80 -12.85
N ILE A 105 8.15 -16.09 -14.02
CA ILE A 105 8.87 -16.68 -15.17
C ILE A 105 8.49 -15.88 -16.40
N ASP A 106 9.43 -15.14 -16.94
CA ASP A 106 9.19 -14.38 -18.17
C ASP A 106 9.22 -15.28 -19.38
N LYS A 107 10.23 -16.23 -19.43
CA LYS A 107 10.45 -17.04 -20.60
C LYS A 107 11.14 -18.36 -20.26
N ILE A 108 10.72 -19.45 -20.91
CA ILE A 108 11.40 -20.74 -20.88
C ILE A 108 11.86 -21.06 -22.30
N VAL A 109 13.16 -21.32 -22.44
CA VAL A 109 13.78 -21.65 -23.72
C VAL A 109 14.40 -23.04 -23.64
N SER A 110 14.19 -23.89 -24.65
CA SER A 110 14.83 -25.19 -24.76
C SER A 110 16.32 -25.06 -25.02
N PRO A 111 17.13 -26.11 -24.78
CA PRO A 111 18.56 -26.10 -25.12
C PRO A 111 18.87 -25.84 -26.61
N LYS A 112 17.88 -26.04 -27.49
CA LYS A 112 17.96 -25.77 -28.93
C LYS A 112 17.49 -24.36 -29.32
N GLY A 113 17.25 -23.46 -28.34
CA GLY A 113 16.82 -22.08 -28.57
C GLY A 113 15.33 -21.93 -28.89
N LYS A 114 14.53 -23.00 -28.84
CA LYS A 114 13.08 -22.89 -29.05
C LYS A 114 12.39 -22.33 -27.79
N VAL A 115 11.59 -21.29 -27.94
CA VAL A 115 10.71 -20.78 -26.86
C VAL A 115 9.64 -21.81 -26.55
N ILE A 116 9.59 -22.28 -25.30
CA ILE A 116 8.60 -23.24 -24.79
C ILE A 116 7.44 -22.48 -24.12
N TYR A 117 7.78 -21.41 -23.41
CA TYR A 117 6.84 -20.54 -22.69
C TYR A 117 7.33 -19.09 -22.74
N GLU A 118 6.41 -18.17 -22.86
CA GLU A 118 6.65 -16.73 -22.73
C GLU A 118 5.46 -16.11 -22.01
N ALA A 119 5.72 -15.39 -20.92
CA ALA A 119 4.68 -14.73 -20.16
C ALA A 119 3.97 -13.69 -21.03
N LYS A 120 2.66 -13.64 -20.93
CA LYS A 120 1.85 -12.61 -21.59
C LYS A 120 1.39 -11.64 -20.52
N GLU A 121 1.82 -10.40 -20.64
CA GLU A 121 1.26 -9.34 -19.80
C GLU A 121 -0.16 -9.02 -20.26
N THR A 122 -1.09 -9.04 -19.30
CA THR A 122 -2.48 -8.63 -19.50
C THR A 122 -2.76 -7.48 -18.56
N TYR A 123 -3.39 -6.43 -19.08
CA TYR A 123 -3.72 -5.24 -18.30
C TYR A 123 -5.23 -5.11 -18.15
N GLU A 124 -5.68 -4.84 -16.95
CA GLU A 124 -7.08 -4.53 -16.66
C GLU A 124 -7.16 -3.14 -16.02
N LYS A 125 -8.01 -2.26 -16.56
CA LYS A 125 -8.26 -0.94 -15.97
C LYS A 125 -9.05 -1.10 -14.68
N VAL A 126 -8.44 -0.70 -13.56
CA VAL A 126 -9.03 -0.75 -12.21
C VAL A 126 -9.45 0.65 -11.76
N PHE A 127 -8.60 1.65 -11.95
CA PHE A 127 -8.83 3.02 -11.53
C PHE A 127 -8.71 3.99 -12.71
N SER A 128 -9.33 5.17 -12.60
CA SER A 128 -9.02 6.28 -13.50
C SER A 128 -7.63 6.82 -13.23
N ARG A 129 -7.04 7.51 -14.21
CA ARG A 129 -5.73 8.13 -14.06
C ARG A 129 -5.76 9.19 -12.96
N GLY A 130 -6.79 10.04 -12.95
CA GLY A 130 -6.96 11.06 -11.90
C GLY A 130 -7.06 10.47 -10.49
N THR A 131 -7.72 9.31 -10.33
CA THR A 131 -7.73 8.60 -9.04
C THR A 131 -6.31 8.21 -8.61
N CYS A 132 -5.51 7.69 -9.55
CA CYS A 132 -4.13 7.30 -9.25
C CYS A 132 -3.27 8.53 -8.90
N ASP A 133 -3.45 9.66 -9.60
CA ASP A 133 -2.71 10.89 -9.33
C ASP A 133 -2.97 11.40 -7.91
N VAL A 134 -4.25 11.41 -7.48
CA VAL A 134 -4.63 11.79 -6.11
C VAL A 134 -4.02 10.85 -5.07
N ILE A 135 -4.10 9.54 -5.29
CA ILE A 135 -3.51 8.54 -4.37
C ILE A 135 -1.98 8.67 -4.34
N ASN A 136 -1.34 8.89 -5.48
CA ASN A 136 0.11 9.08 -5.56
C ASN A 136 0.55 10.32 -4.77
N ASP A 137 -0.17 11.44 -4.87
CA ASP A 137 0.13 12.64 -4.09
C ASP A 137 0.01 12.38 -2.57
N MET A 138 -1.04 11.66 -2.14
CA MET A 138 -1.22 11.29 -0.74
C MET A 138 -0.13 10.32 -0.24
N LEU A 139 0.27 9.34 -1.06
CA LEU A 139 1.30 8.37 -0.70
C LEU A 139 2.73 8.94 -0.81
N TYR A 140 2.96 9.91 -1.70
CA TYR A 140 4.20 10.69 -1.72
C TYR A 140 4.39 11.44 -0.40
N GLU A 141 3.35 12.11 0.11
CA GLU A 141 3.43 12.79 1.41
C GLU A 141 3.67 11.80 2.56
N THR A 142 3.06 10.60 2.50
CA THR A 142 3.32 9.53 3.48
C THR A 142 4.79 9.12 3.51
N ALA A 143 5.44 9.06 2.34
CA ALA A 143 6.86 8.76 2.21
C ALA A 143 7.75 9.91 2.68
N LYS A 144 7.33 11.16 2.45
CA LYS A 144 8.10 12.36 2.76
C LYS A 144 8.07 12.73 4.24
N SER A 145 6.90 12.74 4.85
CA SER A 145 6.70 13.26 6.21
C SER A 145 5.95 12.31 7.14
N GLY A 146 5.28 11.29 6.59
CA GLY A 146 4.41 10.36 7.30
C GLY A 146 5.12 9.17 7.94
N THR A 147 4.38 8.05 8.02
CA THR A 147 4.87 6.83 8.66
C THR A 147 6.03 6.17 7.91
N ALA A 148 6.21 6.46 6.62
CA ALA A 148 7.31 5.95 5.79
C ALA A 148 8.50 6.93 5.65
N LYS A 149 8.58 7.97 6.46
CA LYS A 149 9.60 9.04 6.34
C LYS A 149 11.06 8.59 6.41
N LYS A 150 11.36 7.37 6.81
CA LYS A 150 12.71 6.80 6.71
C LYS A 150 13.19 6.60 5.27
N LEU A 151 12.26 6.62 4.29
CA LEU A 151 12.61 6.65 2.88
C LEU A 151 13.06 8.05 2.42
N ASN A 152 12.75 9.13 3.14
CA ASN A 152 12.96 10.53 2.73
C ASN A 152 14.46 10.95 2.65
N THR A 153 15.30 10.09 2.12
CA THR A 153 16.71 10.36 1.82
C THR A 153 17.03 10.17 0.34
N GLN A 154 16.03 9.86 -0.48
CA GLN A 154 16.19 9.64 -1.91
C GLN A 154 16.10 10.98 -2.67
N PRO A 155 16.92 11.17 -3.73
CA PRO A 155 16.91 12.38 -4.53
C PRO A 155 15.75 12.43 -5.56
N PHE A 156 14.88 11.43 -5.57
CA PHE A 156 13.78 11.28 -6.54
C PHE A 156 12.42 11.07 -5.85
N ALA A 157 11.34 11.27 -6.60
CA ALA A 157 9.99 11.07 -6.10
C ALA A 157 9.63 9.57 -6.01
N TYR A 158 9.01 9.17 -4.91
CA TYR A 158 8.48 7.84 -4.67
C TYR A 158 7.28 7.92 -3.75
N CYS A 159 6.37 6.96 -3.88
CA CYS A 159 5.20 6.81 -3.03
C CYS A 159 5.42 5.64 -2.08
N ALA A 160 4.88 5.72 -0.86
CA ALA A 160 5.00 4.60 0.07
C ALA A 160 3.83 4.52 1.06
N LYS A 161 3.60 3.30 1.55
CA LYS A 161 2.70 3.02 2.67
C LYS A 161 3.29 1.95 3.56
N THR A 162 3.19 2.18 4.87
CA THR A 162 3.58 1.21 5.90
C THR A 162 2.36 0.50 6.45
N GLY A 163 2.57 -0.75 6.88
CA GLY A 163 1.61 -1.55 7.62
C GLY A 163 2.26 -2.15 8.86
N THR A 164 1.51 -2.27 9.94
CA THR A 164 1.96 -2.97 11.15
C THR A 164 0.77 -3.72 11.72
N GLY A 165 0.87 -5.02 11.74
CA GLY A 165 -0.10 -5.93 12.36
C GLY A 165 0.43 -6.48 13.68
N GLY A 166 -0.47 -6.92 14.54
CA GLY A 166 -0.08 -7.52 15.79
C GLY A 166 -1.26 -7.92 16.67
N ASN A 167 -0.95 -8.30 17.88
CA ASN A 167 -1.91 -8.68 18.90
C ASN A 167 -1.57 -7.99 20.23
N LYS A 168 -2.27 -8.34 21.32
CA LYS A 168 -2.07 -7.75 22.65
C LYS A 168 -0.65 -7.93 23.22
N ASN A 169 0.15 -8.84 22.65
CA ASN A 169 1.51 -9.14 23.13
C ASN A 169 2.57 -8.35 22.33
N GLY A 170 2.23 -7.80 21.17
CA GLY A 170 3.14 -7.01 20.33
C GLY A 170 2.90 -7.16 18.84
N ASN A 171 3.80 -6.61 18.04
CA ASN A 171 3.72 -6.66 16.59
C ASN A 171 4.15 -8.02 16.06
N THR A 172 3.37 -8.59 15.13
CA THR A 172 3.66 -9.86 14.45
C THR A 172 4.09 -9.64 13.00
N ASP A 173 3.63 -8.54 12.39
CA ASP A 173 3.85 -8.22 10.99
C ASP A 173 4.23 -6.75 10.81
N ALA A 174 5.21 -6.50 9.98
CA ALA A 174 5.65 -5.16 9.63
C ALA A 174 5.88 -5.08 8.11
N TYR A 175 5.15 -4.21 7.43
CA TYR A 175 5.17 -4.03 5.98
C TYR A 175 5.65 -2.64 5.58
N CYS A 176 6.32 -2.56 4.45
CA CYS A 176 6.48 -1.33 3.69
C CYS A 176 6.33 -1.64 2.21
N VAL A 177 5.42 -0.94 1.55
CA VAL A 177 5.38 -0.84 0.10
C VAL A 177 5.93 0.51 -0.29
N ALA A 178 6.89 0.54 -1.19
CA ALA A 178 7.43 1.76 -1.78
C ALA A 178 7.51 1.58 -3.29
N TYR A 179 7.11 2.59 -4.06
CA TYR A 179 7.12 2.48 -5.51
C TYR A 179 7.45 3.80 -6.20
N THR A 180 7.97 3.67 -7.40
CA THR A 180 8.20 4.70 -8.40
C THR A 180 7.37 4.32 -9.65
N PRO A 181 7.36 5.11 -10.72
CA PRO A 181 6.76 4.67 -11.98
C PRO A 181 7.32 3.35 -12.52
N ASP A 182 8.59 3.02 -12.24
CA ASP A 182 9.28 1.87 -12.83
C ASP A 182 9.26 0.61 -11.93
N TYR A 183 9.30 0.79 -10.60
CA TYR A 183 9.49 -0.31 -9.65
C TYR A 183 8.52 -0.24 -8.48
N THR A 184 8.06 -1.41 -8.04
CA THR A 184 7.38 -1.59 -6.75
C THR A 184 8.21 -2.50 -5.86
N VAL A 185 8.57 -2.00 -4.68
CA VAL A 185 9.32 -2.73 -3.64
C VAL A 185 8.38 -3.02 -2.50
N VAL A 186 8.24 -4.29 -2.14
CA VAL A 186 7.48 -4.73 -0.96
C VAL A 186 8.41 -5.42 0.00
N VAL A 187 8.40 -4.96 1.23
CA VAL A 187 9.17 -5.56 2.33
C VAL A 187 8.22 -5.99 3.42
N TRP A 188 8.32 -7.25 3.83
CA TRP A 188 7.66 -7.82 5.00
C TRP A 188 8.71 -8.34 5.98
N LEU A 189 8.52 -8.02 7.24
CA LEU A 189 9.21 -8.62 8.37
C LEU A 189 8.18 -9.24 9.30
N GLY A 190 8.47 -10.45 9.74
CA GLY A 190 7.64 -11.22 10.65
C GLY A 190 8.28 -12.58 10.94
N ASN A 191 7.72 -13.31 11.87
CA ASN A 191 8.11 -14.68 12.16
C ASN A 191 7.17 -15.64 11.43
N ALA A 192 7.71 -16.70 10.82
CA ALA A 192 6.93 -17.67 10.05
C ALA A 192 5.86 -18.40 10.87
N ASP A 193 6.05 -18.49 12.18
CA ASP A 193 5.11 -19.07 13.14
C ASP A 193 4.09 -18.05 13.69
N GLY A 194 4.12 -16.79 13.21
CA GLY A 194 3.25 -15.71 13.69
C GLY A 194 3.58 -15.21 15.11
N SER A 195 4.73 -15.58 15.65
CA SER A 195 5.17 -15.09 16.97
C SER A 195 5.53 -13.61 16.92
N VAL A 196 5.52 -12.97 18.09
CA VAL A 196 5.77 -11.53 18.24
C VAL A 196 7.22 -11.19 17.89
N MET A 197 7.40 -10.12 17.13
CA MET A 197 8.70 -9.55 16.80
C MET A 197 9.29 -8.77 18.00
N PRO A 198 10.61 -8.52 18.00
CA PRO A 198 11.23 -7.66 18.99
C PRO A 198 10.59 -6.27 19.06
N ASN A 199 10.59 -5.67 20.25
CA ASN A 199 10.07 -4.31 20.43
C ASN A 199 10.73 -3.30 19.49
N GLY A 200 9.92 -2.36 18.99
CA GLY A 200 10.40 -1.31 18.07
C GLY A 200 10.39 -1.71 16.59
N VAL A 201 10.08 -2.96 16.24
CA VAL A 201 9.87 -3.36 14.85
C VAL A 201 8.46 -2.96 14.41
N SER A 202 8.39 -2.12 13.37
CA SER A 202 7.15 -1.70 12.72
C SER A 202 7.41 -1.39 11.25
N GLY A 203 6.37 -1.24 10.45
CA GLY A 203 6.52 -0.94 9.01
C GLY A 203 7.36 0.30 8.71
N GLY A 204 7.27 1.33 9.57
CA GLY A 204 8.06 2.57 9.44
C GLY A 204 9.51 2.47 9.94
N THR A 205 9.96 1.32 10.42
CA THR A 205 11.32 1.13 10.93
C THR A 205 12.20 0.36 9.93
N TYR A 206 12.42 -0.92 10.15
CA TYR A 206 13.31 -1.73 9.31
C TYR A 206 12.74 -1.98 7.91
N PRO A 207 11.44 -2.31 7.71
CA PRO A 207 10.90 -2.46 6.36
C PRO A 207 11.08 -1.21 5.50
N ALA A 208 10.81 -0.03 6.05
CA ALA A 208 11.02 1.24 5.34
C ALA A 208 12.49 1.48 5.01
N ALA A 209 13.42 1.16 5.92
CA ALA A 209 14.85 1.28 5.65
C ALA A 209 15.32 0.32 4.55
N ILE A 210 14.87 -0.95 4.58
CA ILE A 210 15.19 -1.94 3.54
C ILE A 210 14.63 -1.51 2.18
N ALA A 211 13.36 -1.03 2.14
CA ALA A 211 12.76 -0.53 0.91
C ALA A 211 13.53 0.66 0.32
N ARG A 212 13.99 1.58 1.19
CA ARG A 212 14.89 2.68 0.81
C ARG A 212 16.16 2.16 0.14
N ASP A 213 16.85 1.24 0.80
CA ASP A 213 18.14 0.72 0.32
C ASP A 213 17.97 -0.06 -0.99
N ALA A 214 16.86 -0.79 -1.14
CA ALA A 214 16.49 -1.46 -2.40
C ALA A 214 16.26 -0.45 -3.54
N LEU A 215 15.48 0.61 -3.32
CA LEU A 215 15.29 1.66 -4.31
C LEU A 215 16.61 2.37 -4.66
N SER A 216 17.47 2.65 -3.67
CA SER A 216 18.80 3.21 -3.90
C SER A 216 19.66 2.33 -4.80
N ALA A 217 19.59 1.00 -4.60
CA ALA A 217 20.35 0.05 -5.41
C ALA A 217 19.81 -0.03 -6.85
N LEU A 218 18.48 -0.05 -7.03
CA LEU A 218 17.85 -0.06 -8.34
C LEU A 218 18.18 1.18 -9.18
N TYR A 219 18.29 2.34 -8.55
CA TYR A 219 18.59 3.63 -9.22
C TYR A 219 20.03 4.10 -9.05
N LYS A 220 20.96 3.20 -8.74
CA LYS A 220 22.38 3.57 -8.52
C LYS A 220 22.99 4.36 -9.69
N ASN A 221 22.60 4.04 -10.93
CA ASN A 221 23.13 4.64 -12.17
C ASN A 221 22.05 5.32 -13.02
N SER A 222 20.88 5.55 -12.48
CA SER A 222 19.73 6.14 -13.19
C SER A 222 18.86 6.92 -12.19
N SER A 223 17.81 7.53 -12.70
CA SER A 223 16.74 8.12 -11.88
C SER A 223 15.40 7.65 -12.43
N PRO A 224 14.37 7.46 -11.59
CA PRO A 224 13.05 7.15 -12.09
C PRO A 224 12.48 8.32 -12.90
N GLU A 225 11.53 8.01 -13.75
CA GLU A 225 10.64 9.03 -14.28
C GLU A 225 9.83 9.67 -13.15
N ASN A 226 9.37 10.89 -13.36
CA ASN A 226 8.46 11.52 -12.42
C ASN A 226 7.05 10.96 -12.60
N PHE A 227 6.27 10.93 -11.51
CA PHE A 227 4.83 10.69 -11.62
C PHE A 227 4.20 11.82 -12.46
N ALA A 228 3.75 11.47 -13.67
CA ALA A 228 3.10 12.43 -14.56
C ALA A 228 1.67 12.67 -14.08
N LEU A 229 1.31 13.92 -13.83
CA LEU A 229 -0.09 14.30 -13.56
C LEU A 229 -0.88 14.28 -14.88
N SER A 230 -2.09 13.74 -14.81
CA SER A 230 -3.06 13.80 -15.91
C SER A 230 -3.85 15.10 -15.89
N ASP A 231 -4.54 15.38 -17.00
CA ASP A 231 -5.47 16.51 -17.09
C ASP A 231 -6.77 16.31 -16.28
N GLU A 232 -6.93 15.12 -15.64
CA GLU A 232 -8.10 14.80 -14.81
C GLU A 232 -8.04 15.43 -13.41
N VAL A 233 -6.89 15.97 -13.01
CA VAL A 233 -6.67 16.57 -11.68
C VAL A 233 -6.09 17.97 -11.79
N VAL A 234 -6.50 18.85 -10.87
CA VAL A 234 -5.98 20.20 -10.77
C VAL A 234 -5.26 20.33 -9.42
N LYS A 235 -4.03 20.85 -9.47
CA LYS A 235 -3.33 21.27 -8.25
C LYS A 235 -3.98 22.56 -7.72
N VAL A 236 -4.48 22.52 -6.50
CA VAL A 236 -5.04 23.66 -5.78
C VAL A 236 -4.03 24.17 -4.76
#